data_12a9aa92c9d770ae2cb609980faf62d0
#
_entry.id   12a9aa92c9d770ae2cb609980faf62d0
#
_cell.length_a   1.000
_cell.length_b   1.000
_cell.length_c   1.000
_cell.angle_alpha   90.00
_cell.angle_beta   90.00
_cell.angle_gamma   90.00
#
_symmetry.space_group_name_H-M   'P 1'
#
loop_
_entity.id
_entity.type
_entity.pdbx_description
1 polymer ?
#
loop_
_entity_poly.entity_id
_entity_poly.type
_entity_poly.pdbx_seq_one_letter_code
_entity_poly.pdbx_strand_id
1 'polypeptide(L)'
;MEKYFVAVNYNLVFHGLTMIENLNIDLQTSCCLLGESGSGKTNLLKSLLKNKNYDTNGTVSFYLKERLLFQNIDIQNYDEETISFLKKFFKQPDDYKYALWTKIKNIPDFLFCDELNLNNEDFILFLNFLKVKNIKIFYVTKNIEQTIYFDYLYVLKNNQIAIEGTTESVLKEEKLMKLLGYSIPFYVNLSKQLGYYGLSHKICYNKEDLEESLWPSI
;
A
#
# COMPACT_ATOMS: atom_id res chain seq x y z
N MET A 1 -18.46 1.49 9.02
CA MET A 1 -17.23 0.94 8.42
C MET A 1 -16.30 0.50 9.53
N GLU A 2 -15.77 -0.71 9.47
CA GLU A 2 -14.80 -1.17 10.46
C GLU A 2 -13.46 -0.46 10.21
N LYS A 3 -12.90 0.14 11.25
CA LYS A 3 -11.54 0.70 11.21
C LYS A 3 -10.57 -0.40 11.54
N TYR A 4 -9.46 -0.48 10.80
CA TYR A 4 -8.41 -1.47 11.06
C TYR A 4 -7.22 -0.86 11.78
N PHE A 5 -6.84 0.35 11.38
CA PHE A 5 -5.68 1.02 11.89
C PHE A 5 -5.88 2.54 11.82
N VAL A 6 -5.50 3.23 12.89
CA VAL A 6 -5.51 4.69 12.94
C VAL A 6 -4.21 5.17 13.54
N ALA A 7 -3.55 6.08 12.85
CA ALA A 7 -2.46 6.89 13.39
C ALA A 7 -2.90 8.36 13.43
N VAL A 8 -2.65 9.04 14.56
CA VAL A 8 -3.01 10.45 14.72
C VAL A 8 -1.81 11.22 15.25
N ASN A 9 -1.45 12.28 14.53
CA ASN A 9 -0.30 13.14 14.84
C ASN A 9 0.98 12.35 15.09
N TYR A 10 1.16 11.27 14.33
CA TYR A 10 2.27 10.36 14.52
C TYR A 10 3.56 10.94 13.94
N ASN A 11 4.57 11.03 14.78
CA ASN A 11 5.90 11.50 14.42
C ASN A 11 6.92 10.39 14.66
N LEU A 12 7.90 10.32 13.80
CA LEU A 12 8.95 9.31 13.83
C LEU A 12 10.31 9.98 13.71
N VAL A 13 11.15 9.77 14.73
CA VAL A 13 12.56 10.17 14.73
C VAL A 13 13.43 8.93 14.79
N PHE A 14 14.46 8.88 13.97
CA PHE A 14 15.43 7.80 13.92
C PHE A 14 16.84 8.39 13.86
N HIS A 15 17.67 8.03 14.84
CA HIS A 15 19.03 8.59 15.02
C HIS A 15 19.06 10.13 14.99
N GLY A 16 18.09 10.78 15.63
CA GLY A 16 17.99 12.24 15.71
C GLY A 16 17.48 12.92 14.44
N LEU A 17 17.13 12.17 13.41
CA LEU A 17 16.57 12.69 12.16
C LEU A 17 15.06 12.45 12.14
N THR A 18 14.29 13.49 11.86
CA THR A 18 12.84 13.36 11.63
C THR A 18 12.61 12.65 10.32
N MET A 19 12.00 11.48 10.39
CA MET A 19 11.69 10.63 9.24
C MET A 19 10.23 10.83 8.79
N ILE A 20 9.33 11.01 9.73
CA ILE A 20 7.90 11.25 9.50
C ILE A 20 7.44 12.32 10.48
N GLU A 21 6.61 13.22 10.00
CA GLU A 21 6.06 14.32 10.79
C GLU A 21 4.56 14.43 10.59
N ASN A 22 3.83 14.49 11.70
CA ASN A 22 2.39 14.72 11.75
C ASN A 22 1.57 13.77 10.84
N LEU A 23 1.94 12.48 10.83
CA LEU A 23 1.24 11.47 10.02
C LEU A 23 -0.15 11.21 10.62
N ASN A 24 -1.15 11.35 9.77
CA ASN A 24 -2.51 10.97 10.07
C ASN A 24 -2.97 9.93 9.05
N ILE A 25 -3.37 8.75 9.52
CA ILE A 25 -3.87 7.65 8.68
C ILE A 25 -5.11 7.08 9.37
N ASP A 26 -6.20 6.93 8.62
CA ASP A 26 -7.39 6.17 9.04
C ASP A 26 -7.64 5.07 8.01
N LEU A 27 -7.22 3.86 8.32
CA LEU A 27 -7.25 2.75 7.40
C LEU A 27 -8.53 1.94 7.57
N GLN A 28 -9.37 1.99 6.55
CA GLN A 28 -10.66 1.28 6.47
C GLN A 28 -10.69 0.25 5.34
N THR A 29 -9.76 0.35 4.40
CA THR A 29 -9.60 -0.53 3.23
C THR A 29 -8.12 -0.79 2.95
N SER A 30 -7.82 -1.60 1.96
CA SER A 30 -6.45 -1.74 1.48
C SER A 30 -5.96 -0.43 0.89
N CYS A 31 -4.77 0.00 1.27
CA CYS A 31 -4.21 1.25 0.80
C CYS A 31 -2.72 1.17 0.51
N CYS A 32 -2.25 2.14 -0.27
CA CYS A 32 -0.87 2.28 -0.67
C CYS A 32 -0.27 3.59 -0.13
N LEU A 33 0.97 3.52 0.35
CA LEU A 33 1.81 4.67 0.65
C LEU A 33 2.92 4.77 -0.38
N LEU A 34 2.80 5.73 -1.28
CA LEU A 34 3.81 6.05 -2.29
C LEU A 34 4.83 7.03 -1.72
N GLY A 35 6.10 6.81 -1.98
CA GLY A 35 7.16 7.74 -1.58
C GLY A 35 8.49 7.38 -2.23
N GLU A 36 9.38 8.35 -2.40
CA GLU A 36 10.71 8.13 -2.95
C GLU A 36 11.58 7.21 -2.09
N SER A 37 12.64 6.65 -2.67
CA SER A 37 13.65 5.91 -1.90
C SER A 37 14.24 6.81 -0.82
N GLY A 38 14.39 6.26 0.39
CA GLY A 38 14.91 7.03 1.53
C GLY A 38 13.90 7.93 2.25
N SER A 39 12.64 8.01 1.80
CA SER A 39 11.60 8.84 2.44
C SER A 39 11.11 8.36 3.81
N GLY A 40 11.68 7.28 4.35
CA GLY A 40 11.32 6.77 5.68
C GLY A 40 10.20 5.73 5.73
N LYS A 41 9.63 5.29 4.60
CA LYS A 41 8.53 4.32 4.55
C LYS A 41 8.81 3.02 5.32
N THR A 42 9.95 2.40 5.07
CA THR A 42 10.38 1.18 5.78
C THR A 42 10.52 1.43 7.29
N ASN A 43 11.09 2.59 7.67
CA ASN A 43 11.20 2.98 9.07
C ASN A 43 9.83 3.22 9.70
N LEU A 44 8.90 3.82 8.94
CA LEU A 44 7.51 3.99 9.37
C LEU A 44 6.89 2.62 9.67
N LEU A 45 6.94 1.67 8.75
CA LEU A 45 6.41 0.32 9.00
C LEU A 45 7.01 -0.30 10.26
N LYS A 46 8.33 -0.26 10.42
CA LYS A 46 9.02 -0.81 11.59
C LYS A 46 8.61 -0.10 12.89
N SER A 47 8.44 1.21 12.87
CA SER A 47 8.07 2.00 14.05
C SER A 47 6.63 1.78 14.50
N LEU A 48 5.70 1.67 13.56
CA LEU A 48 4.29 1.34 13.83
C LEU A 48 4.14 0.03 14.61
N LEU A 49 5.12 -0.83 14.55
CA LEU A 49 5.21 -2.12 15.20
C LEU A 49 5.90 -2.09 16.55
N LYS A 50 6.17 -0.89 17.04
CA LYS A 50 6.84 -0.68 18.33
C LYS A 50 8.25 -1.29 18.41
N ASN A 51 9.00 -1.23 17.32
CA ASN A 51 10.43 -1.50 17.41
C ASN A 51 11.08 -0.43 18.28
N LYS A 52 11.77 -0.86 19.35
CA LYS A 52 12.34 0.01 20.42
C LYS A 52 13.43 0.97 19.93
N ASN A 53 13.86 0.86 18.68
CA ASN A 53 14.94 1.69 18.13
C ASN A 53 14.45 3.02 17.54
N TYR A 54 13.18 3.34 17.68
CA TYR A 54 12.58 4.55 17.14
C TYR A 54 11.99 5.42 18.24
N ASP A 55 12.27 6.71 18.19
CA ASP A 55 11.59 7.71 19.00
C ASP A 55 10.31 8.12 18.32
N THR A 56 9.19 7.86 18.94
CA THR A 56 7.87 8.12 18.36
C THR A 56 6.99 8.89 19.34
N ASN A 57 6.16 9.78 18.80
CA ASN A 57 5.06 10.39 19.53
C ASN A 57 3.78 10.38 18.68
N GLY A 58 2.66 10.78 19.27
CA GLY A 58 1.34 10.61 18.68
C GLY A 58 0.68 9.30 19.11
N THR A 59 -0.47 9.00 18.52
CA THR A 59 -1.23 7.80 18.88
C THR A 59 -1.34 6.85 17.70
N VAL A 60 -1.21 5.55 18.02
CA VAL A 60 -1.43 4.46 17.06
C VAL A 60 -2.42 3.49 17.68
N SER A 61 -3.54 3.26 17.01
CA SER A 61 -4.58 2.35 17.44
C SER A 61 -4.83 1.27 16.37
N PHE A 62 -4.79 0.01 16.81
CA PHE A 62 -5.21 -1.13 16.02
C PHE A 62 -6.56 -1.61 16.55
N TYR A 63 -7.54 -1.74 15.68
CA TYR A 63 -8.88 -2.18 16.02
C TYR A 63 -9.09 -3.69 15.80
N LEU A 64 -8.02 -4.42 15.60
CA LEU A 64 -8.01 -5.86 15.43
C LEU A 64 -8.00 -6.57 16.78
N LYS A 65 -8.70 -7.69 16.89
CA LYS A 65 -8.84 -8.43 18.14
C LYS A 65 -7.53 -9.03 18.66
N GLU A 66 -6.58 -9.30 17.76
CA GLU A 66 -5.25 -9.81 18.12
C GLU A 66 -4.16 -9.05 17.36
N ARG A 67 -3.21 -8.52 18.12
CA ARG A 67 -2.01 -7.87 17.55
C ARG A 67 -0.96 -8.93 17.28
N LEU A 68 -0.36 -8.91 16.10
CA LEU A 68 0.94 -9.51 15.91
C LEU A 68 1.98 -8.47 15.61
N LEU A 69 2.92 -8.44 16.53
CA LEU A 69 4.20 -7.78 16.37
C LEU A 69 5.05 -8.53 15.34
N PHE A 70 5.97 -7.84 14.72
CA PHE A 70 7.04 -8.38 13.90
C PHE A 70 7.56 -9.69 14.47
N GLN A 71 7.13 -10.77 13.91
CA GLN A 71 7.79 -12.05 14.11
C GLN A 71 8.05 -12.60 12.72
N ASN A 72 9.14 -13.34 12.58
CA ASN A 72 9.31 -14.21 11.46
C ASN A 72 7.99 -14.92 11.22
N ILE A 73 7.50 -14.91 9.97
CA ILE A 73 6.27 -15.60 9.63
C ILE A 73 6.45 -17.04 10.12
N ASP A 74 5.76 -17.38 11.18
CA ASP A 74 5.73 -18.77 11.63
C ASP A 74 4.79 -19.54 10.71
N ILE A 75 5.38 -20.02 9.62
CA ILE A 75 4.68 -20.73 8.55
C ILE A 75 3.93 -21.95 9.08
N GLN A 76 4.33 -22.52 10.21
CA GLN A 76 3.72 -23.74 10.79
C GLN A 76 2.28 -23.52 11.26
N ASN A 77 1.88 -22.26 11.47
CA ASN A 77 0.54 -21.91 11.96
C ASN A 77 -0.46 -21.52 10.87
N TYR A 78 -0.14 -21.70 9.58
CA TYR A 78 -1.03 -21.40 8.45
C TYR A 78 -1.55 -22.67 7.78
N ASP A 79 -2.68 -22.55 7.07
CA ASP A 79 -3.15 -23.63 6.19
C ASP A 79 -2.16 -23.86 5.03
N GLU A 80 -2.19 -25.09 4.45
CA GLU A 80 -1.23 -25.49 3.41
C GLU A 80 -1.26 -24.60 2.18
N GLU A 81 -2.44 -24.08 1.80
CA GLU A 81 -2.60 -23.19 0.67
C GLU A 81 -1.89 -21.86 0.92
N THR A 82 -2.11 -21.28 2.10
CA THR A 82 -1.45 -20.03 2.53
C THR A 82 0.06 -20.23 2.63
N ILE A 83 0.53 -21.34 3.18
CA ILE A 83 1.96 -21.69 3.25
C ILE A 83 2.58 -21.79 1.85
N SER A 84 1.92 -22.49 0.93
CA SER A 84 2.39 -22.66 -0.44
C SER A 84 2.47 -21.33 -1.17
N PHE A 85 1.44 -20.50 -1.00
CA PHE A 85 1.39 -19.15 -1.57
C PHE A 85 2.49 -18.24 -1.02
N LEU A 86 2.63 -18.19 0.31
CA LEU A 86 3.67 -17.38 0.95
C LEU A 86 5.08 -17.80 0.51
N LYS A 87 5.36 -19.10 0.41
CA LYS A 87 6.65 -19.61 -0.09
C LYS A 87 6.93 -19.18 -1.53
N LYS A 88 5.90 -18.97 -2.36
CA LYS A 88 6.08 -18.50 -3.74
C LYS A 88 6.57 -17.05 -3.78
N PHE A 89 6.04 -16.18 -2.93
CA PHE A 89 6.32 -14.73 -2.95
C PHE A 89 7.42 -14.32 -1.98
N PHE A 90 7.56 -15.02 -0.86
CA PHE A 90 8.57 -14.78 0.17
C PHE A 90 9.64 -15.88 0.12
N LYS A 91 10.41 -15.90 -0.96
CA LYS A 91 11.43 -16.95 -1.23
C LYS A 91 12.63 -16.87 -0.30
N GLN A 92 12.94 -15.69 0.22
CA GLN A 92 14.08 -15.44 1.08
C GLN A 92 13.64 -15.08 2.50
N PRO A 93 14.34 -15.54 3.55
CA PRO A 93 14.03 -15.11 4.92
C PRO A 93 14.03 -13.61 5.11
N ASP A 94 14.76 -12.88 4.28
CA ASP A 94 14.83 -11.43 4.31
C ASP A 94 13.62 -10.73 3.68
N ASP A 95 12.84 -11.39 2.82
CA ASP A 95 11.69 -10.80 2.16
C ASP A 95 10.56 -10.52 3.16
N TYR A 96 10.39 -11.34 4.19
CA TYR A 96 9.34 -11.16 5.20
C TYR A 96 9.74 -10.28 6.38
N LYS A 97 10.97 -9.84 6.49
CA LYS A 97 11.33 -8.82 7.50
C LYS A 97 10.57 -7.50 7.29
N TYR A 98 10.02 -7.31 6.11
CA TYR A 98 9.22 -6.16 5.72
C TYR A 98 7.71 -6.43 5.72
N ALA A 99 7.29 -7.64 5.99
CA ALA A 99 5.88 -8.02 6.04
C ALA A 99 5.43 -8.26 7.48
N LEU A 100 4.32 -7.66 7.84
CA LEU A 100 3.71 -7.80 9.15
C LEU A 100 2.34 -8.36 9.01
N TRP A 101 2.11 -9.36 9.82
CA TRP A 101 0.88 -10.10 9.84
C TRP A 101 0.18 -9.91 11.18
N THR A 102 -1.09 -9.55 11.13
CA THR A 102 -1.96 -9.70 12.29
C THR A 102 -2.75 -10.99 12.11
N LYS A 103 -2.81 -11.82 13.14
CA LYS A 103 -3.49 -13.13 13.07
C LYS A 103 -4.83 -13.08 13.76
N ILE A 104 -5.87 -13.56 13.09
CA ILE A 104 -7.01 -14.18 13.77
C ILE A 104 -7.12 -15.61 13.24
N LYS A 105 -7.09 -16.60 14.14
CA LYS A 105 -7.28 -18.03 13.81
C LYS A 105 -6.39 -18.52 12.66
N ASN A 106 -5.10 -18.23 12.70
CA ASN A 106 -4.11 -18.66 11.71
C ASN A 106 -4.18 -17.98 10.33
N ILE A 107 -5.08 -17.05 10.09
CA ILE A 107 -5.13 -16.22 8.88
C ILE A 107 -4.93 -14.76 9.30
N PRO A 108 -4.02 -14.02 8.68
CA PRO A 108 -3.87 -12.59 8.97
C PRO A 108 -5.08 -11.81 8.48
N ASP A 109 -5.59 -10.89 9.30
CA ASP A 109 -6.63 -9.94 8.87
C ASP A 109 -6.04 -8.76 8.14
N PHE A 110 -4.81 -8.47 8.47
CA PHE A 110 -4.14 -7.26 8.04
C PHE A 110 -2.64 -7.48 7.80
N LEU A 111 -2.16 -6.99 6.67
CA LEU A 111 -0.77 -7.08 6.26
C LEU A 111 -0.17 -5.69 6.09
N PHE A 112 0.90 -5.39 6.83
CA PHE A 112 1.80 -4.29 6.51
C PHE A 112 2.95 -4.82 5.65
N CYS A 113 3.10 -4.30 4.44
CA CYS A 113 4.04 -4.83 3.48
C CYS A 113 4.90 -3.72 2.88
N ASP A 114 6.21 -3.87 2.98
CA ASP A 114 7.16 -3.06 2.22
C ASP A 114 7.22 -3.56 0.77
N GLU A 115 7.72 -2.73 -0.13
CA GLU A 115 7.81 -2.98 -1.55
C GLU A 115 8.33 -4.40 -1.86
N LEU A 116 7.50 -5.16 -2.57
CA LEU A 116 7.87 -6.48 -3.06
C LEU A 116 8.45 -6.36 -4.47
N ASN A 117 9.58 -7.01 -4.69
CA ASN A 117 10.20 -7.07 -6.00
C ASN A 117 9.53 -8.19 -6.84
N LEU A 118 8.29 -7.94 -7.23
CA LEU A 118 7.47 -8.84 -8.05
C LEU A 118 7.26 -8.22 -9.44
N ASN A 119 7.16 -9.07 -10.46
CA ASN A 119 6.61 -8.63 -11.74
C ASN A 119 5.10 -8.33 -11.61
N ASN A 120 4.50 -7.70 -12.60
CA ASN A 120 3.09 -7.28 -12.53
C ASN A 120 2.12 -8.46 -12.37
N GLU A 121 2.36 -9.58 -13.05
CA GLU A 121 1.48 -10.75 -12.97
C GLU A 121 1.50 -11.36 -11.56
N ASP A 122 2.68 -11.57 -10.99
CA ASP A 122 2.84 -12.08 -9.63
C ASP A 122 2.27 -11.11 -8.59
N PHE A 123 2.39 -9.79 -8.82
CA PHE A 123 1.81 -8.79 -7.93
C PHE A 123 0.28 -8.83 -7.94
N ILE A 124 -0.33 -8.94 -9.11
CA ILE A 124 -1.79 -9.10 -9.24
C ILE A 124 -2.25 -10.40 -8.57
N LEU A 125 -1.54 -11.52 -8.80
CA LEU A 125 -1.85 -12.79 -8.14
C LEU A 125 -1.78 -12.68 -6.61
N PHE A 126 -0.76 -11.97 -6.09
CA PHE A 126 -0.61 -11.71 -4.67
C PHE A 126 -1.79 -10.91 -4.10
N LEU A 127 -2.18 -9.82 -4.76
CA LEU A 127 -3.31 -9.01 -4.31
C LEU A 127 -4.65 -9.75 -4.40
N ASN A 128 -4.86 -10.54 -5.46
CA ASN A 128 -6.06 -11.37 -5.60
C ASN A 128 -6.15 -12.42 -4.48
N PHE A 129 -5.04 -13.04 -4.12
CA PHE A 129 -5.02 -13.96 -2.97
C PHE A 129 -5.42 -13.26 -1.67
N LEU A 130 -4.85 -12.09 -1.39
CA LEU A 130 -5.22 -11.30 -0.21
C LEU A 130 -6.72 -10.96 -0.21
N LYS A 131 -7.25 -10.59 -1.37
CA LYS A 131 -8.67 -10.27 -1.53
C LYS A 131 -9.56 -11.49 -1.27
N VAL A 132 -9.24 -12.65 -1.82
CA VAL A 132 -9.98 -13.91 -1.61
C VAL A 132 -9.97 -14.31 -0.12
N LYS A 133 -8.84 -14.16 0.56
CA LYS A 133 -8.70 -14.44 1.99
C LYS A 133 -9.23 -13.31 2.89
N ASN A 134 -9.80 -12.24 2.30
CA ASN A 134 -10.25 -11.02 3.00
C ASN A 134 -9.16 -10.35 3.86
N ILE A 135 -7.91 -10.44 3.43
CA ILE A 135 -6.78 -9.81 4.10
C ILE A 135 -6.64 -8.37 3.59
N LYS A 136 -6.66 -7.39 4.48
CA LYS A 136 -6.40 -5.99 4.14
C LYS A 136 -4.89 -5.72 4.14
N ILE A 137 -4.46 -4.80 3.29
CA ILE A 137 -3.03 -4.48 3.15
C ILE A 137 -2.78 -2.98 3.23
N PHE A 138 -1.75 -2.60 4.00
CA PHE A 138 -1.07 -1.32 3.90
C PHE A 138 0.27 -1.57 3.19
N TYR A 139 0.30 -1.21 1.93
CA TYR A 139 1.44 -1.46 1.05
C TYR A 139 2.27 -0.19 0.89
N VAL A 140 3.57 -0.26 1.07
CA VAL A 140 4.46 0.87 0.81
C VAL A 140 5.32 0.61 -0.40
N THR A 141 5.45 1.60 -1.29
CA THR A 141 6.20 1.47 -2.54
C THR A 141 6.80 2.81 -2.99
N LYS A 142 7.75 2.73 -3.89
CA LYS A 142 8.22 3.87 -4.71
C LYS A 142 7.68 3.82 -6.13
N ASN A 143 7.06 2.69 -6.52
CA ASN A 143 6.58 2.46 -7.87
C ASN A 143 5.12 2.90 -8.00
N ILE A 144 4.90 3.99 -8.74
CA ILE A 144 3.57 4.54 -8.98
C ILE A 144 2.65 3.57 -9.74
N GLU A 145 3.19 2.72 -10.62
CA GLU A 145 2.40 1.74 -11.37
C GLU A 145 1.72 0.70 -10.46
N GLN A 146 2.27 0.46 -9.26
CA GLN A 146 1.66 -0.44 -8.29
C GLN A 146 0.50 0.20 -7.54
N THR A 147 0.40 1.53 -7.52
CA THR A 147 -0.64 2.23 -6.76
C THR A 147 -2.04 2.02 -7.31
N ILE A 148 -2.16 1.77 -8.62
CA ILE A 148 -3.45 1.59 -9.30
C ILE A 148 -4.28 0.41 -8.79
N TYR A 149 -3.66 -0.52 -8.07
CA TYR A 149 -4.32 -1.72 -7.53
C TYR A 149 -4.94 -1.50 -6.15
N PHE A 150 -4.85 -0.29 -5.60
CA PHE A 150 -5.37 0.07 -4.27
C PHE A 150 -6.48 1.10 -4.36
N ASP A 151 -7.44 1.00 -3.43
CA ASP A 151 -8.58 1.93 -3.40
C ASP A 151 -8.18 3.31 -2.90
N TYR A 152 -7.18 3.38 -2.01
CA TYR A 152 -6.76 4.61 -1.34
C TYR A 152 -5.24 4.79 -1.43
N LEU A 153 -4.81 6.02 -1.69
CA LEU A 153 -3.42 6.37 -1.90
C LEU A 153 -3.00 7.52 -0.98
N TYR A 154 -1.91 7.30 -0.25
CA TYR A 154 -1.15 8.33 0.45
C TYR A 154 0.14 8.60 -0.32
N VAL A 155 0.53 9.86 -0.49
CA VAL A 155 1.81 10.23 -1.10
C VAL A 155 2.68 10.94 -0.08
N LEU A 156 3.81 10.32 0.25
CA LEU A 156 4.78 10.83 1.21
C LEU A 156 5.85 11.65 0.51
N LYS A 157 6.04 12.90 0.92
CA LYS A 157 7.10 13.79 0.45
C LYS A 157 7.57 14.67 1.59
N ASN A 158 8.88 14.88 1.69
CA ASN A 158 9.48 15.73 2.72
C ASN A 158 8.96 15.38 4.14
N ASN A 159 8.93 14.10 4.48
CA ASN A 159 8.53 13.56 5.78
C ASN A 159 7.04 13.72 6.16
N GLN A 160 6.20 14.22 5.25
CA GLN A 160 4.77 14.45 5.46
C GLN A 160 3.93 13.84 4.36
N ILE A 161 2.64 13.61 4.64
CA ILE A 161 1.67 13.27 3.59
C ILE A 161 1.38 14.55 2.78
N ALA A 162 1.82 14.55 1.52
CA ALA A 162 1.64 15.67 0.62
C ALA A 162 0.26 15.71 -0.03
N ILE A 163 -0.32 14.53 -0.29
CA ILE A 163 -1.68 14.34 -0.79
C ILE A 163 -2.19 12.96 -0.40
N GLU A 164 -3.47 12.85 -0.16
CA GLU A 164 -4.17 11.59 0.11
C GLU A 164 -5.59 11.60 -0.48
N GLY A 165 -6.14 10.42 -0.70
CA GLY A 165 -7.50 10.26 -1.21
C GLY A 165 -7.70 8.92 -1.91
N THR A 166 -8.85 8.78 -2.59
CA THR A 166 -9.01 7.65 -3.50
C THR A 166 -7.91 7.68 -4.55
N THR A 167 -7.43 6.52 -4.96
CA THR A 167 -6.34 6.44 -5.95
C THR A 167 -6.68 7.22 -7.21
N GLU A 168 -7.93 7.13 -7.67
CA GLU A 168 -8.42 7.91 -8.81
C GLU A 168 -8.30 9.43 -8.59
N SER A 169 -8.73 9.92 -7.41
CA SER A 169 -8.69 11.36 -7.11
C SER A 169 -7.26 11.88 -7.07
N VAL A 170 -6.34 11.13 -6.43
CA VAL A 170 -4.93 11.51 -6.34
C VAL A 170 -4.25 11.50 -7.71
N LEU A 171 -4.48 10.44 -8.51
CA LEU A 171 -3.87 10.35 -9.84
C LEU A 171 -4.46 11.35 -10.86
N LYS A 172 -5.63 11.92 -10.60
CA LYS A 172 -6.17 13.04 -11.39
C LYS A 172 -5.39 14.36 -11.19
N GLU A 173 -4.75 14.54 -10.04
CA GLU A 173 -3.96 15.74 -9.71
C GLU A 173 -2.57 15.70 -10.38
N GLU A 174 -2.56 15.63 -11.71
CA GLU A 174 -1.34 15.45 -12.52
C GLU A 174 -0.26 16.48 -12.23
N LYS A 175 -0.66 17.77 -12.11
CA LYS A 175 0.30 18.85 -11.85
C LYS A 175 1.00 18.67 -10.50
N LEU A 176 0.21 18.30 -9.48
CA LEU A 176 0.74 18.04 -8.15
C LEU A 176 1.62 16.79 -8.15
N MET A 177 1.18 15.70 -8.78
CA MET A 177 1.97 14.48 -8.87
C MET A 177 3.33 14.72 -9.57
N LYS A 178 3.35 15.52 -10.64
CA LYS A 178 4.60 15.94 -11.30
C LYS A 178 5.51 16.76 -10.37
N LEU A 179 4.95 17.69 -9.59
CA LEU A 179 5.70 18.44 -8.58
C LEU A 179 6.28 17.55 -7.49
N LEU A 180 5.58 16.47 -7.14
CA LEU A 180 6.04 15.46 -6.19
C LEU A 180 7.07 14.48 -6.78
N GLY A 181 7.36 14.58 -8.09
CA GLY A 181 8.35 13.75 -8.78
C GLY A 181 7.81 12.48 -9.44
N TYR A 182 6.48 12.38 -9.58
CA TYR A 182 5.83 11.19 -10.16
C TYR A 182 5.18 11.49 -11.51
N SER A 183 5.41 10.60 -12.47
CA SER A 183 4.66 10.57 -13.73
C SER A 183 3.40 9.72 -13.54
N ILE A 184 2.26 10.20 -14.03
CA ILE A 184 1.00 9.45 -13.94
C ILE A 184 1.12 8.13 -14.73
N PRO A 185 0.58 7.00 -14.22
CA PRO A 185 0.58 5.72 -14.92
C PRO A 185 0.05 5.82 -16.34
N PHE A 186 0.64 5.04 -17.24
CA PHE A 186 0.40 5.19 -18.69
C PHE A 186 -1.09 5.15 -19.07
N TYR A 187 -1.82 4.12 -18.63
CA TYR A 187 -3.25 3.99 -18.99
C TYR A 187 -4.12 5.05 -18.37
N VAL A 188 -3.81 5.50 -17.14
CA VAL A 188 -4.48 6.63 -16.48
C VAL A 188 -4.28 7.91 -17.30
N ASN A 189 -3.05 8.18 -17.71
CA ASN A 189 -2.75 9.36 -18.53
C ASN A 189 -3.43 9.29 -19.90
N LEU A 190 -3.35 8.14 -20.58
CA LEU A 190 -3.95 7.93 -21.90
C LEU A 190 -5.47 8.09 -21.84
N SER A 191 -6.16 7.47 -20.89
CA SER A 191 -7.61 7.59 -20.75
C SER A 191 -8.05 9.02 -20.46
N LYS A 192 -7.27 9.79 -19.67
CA LYS A 192 -7.52 11.23 -19.46
C LYS A 192 -7.41 12.02 -20.78
N GLN A 193 -6.35 11.77 -21.55
CA GLN A 193 -6.17 12.44 -22.84
C GLN A 193 -7.30 12.11 -23.81
N LEU A 194 -7.69 10.85 -23.90
CA LEU A 194 -8.83 10.42 -24.72
C LEU A 194 -10.14 11.04 -24.25
N GLY A 195 -10.29 11.26 -22.94
CA GLY A 195 -11.43 11.96 -22.36
C GLY A 195 -11.58 13.41 -22.86
N TYR A 196 -10.47 14.13 -23.11
CA TYR A 196 -10.52 15.48 -23.68
C TYR A 196 -11.08 15.49 -25.12
N TYR A 197 -10.96 14.38 -25.84
CA TYR A 197 -11.52 14.20 -27.17
C TYR A 197 -12.91 13.53 -27.18
N GLY A 198 -13.47 13.25 -25.97
CA GLY A 198 -14.75 12.55 -25.84
C GLY A 198 -14.71 11.06 -26.21
N LEU A 199 -13.50 10.46 -26.29
CA LEU A 199 -13.31 9.06 -26.68
C LEU A 199 -13.32 8.09 -25.48
N SER A 200 -13.09 8.56 -24.27
CA SER A 200 -13.19 7.79 -23.03
C SER A 200 -13.93 8.58 -21.97
N HIS A 201 -14.79 7.91 -21.19
CA HIS A 201 -15.58 8.54 -20.15
C HIS A 201 -15.17 8.12 -18.73
N LYS A 202 -14.24 7.18 -18.62
CA LYS A 202 -13.71 6.68 -17.35
C LYS A 202 -12.18 6.69 -17.32
N ILE A 203 -11.62 6.72 -16.12
CA ILE A 203 -10.19 6.48 -15.92
C ILE A 203 -9.94 4.98 -16.04
N CYS A 204 -8.98 4.61 -16.89
CA CYS A 204 -8.59 3.23 -17.15
C CYS A 204 -7.24 2.95 -16.51
N TYR A 205 -7.08 1.78 -15.91
CA TYR A 205 -5.88 1.39 -15.19
C TYR A 205 -5.03 0.37 -15.93
N ASN A 206 -5.63 -0.31 -16.92
CA ASN A 206 -4.99 -1.33 -17.73
C ASN A 206 -5.53 -1.28 -19.18
N LYS A 207 -5.00 -2.17 -20.02
CA LYS A 207 -5.38 -2.26 -21.42
C LYS A 207 -6.84 -2.68 -21.60
N GLU A 208 -7.27 -3.66 -20.82
CA GLU A 208 -8.61 -4.23 -20.88
C GLU A 208 -9.67 -3.18 -20.53
N ASP A 209 -9.46 -2.40 -19.46
CA ASP A 209 -10.33 -1.28 -19.08
C ASP A 209 -10.43 -0.24 -20.19
N LEU A 210 -9.31 0.02 -20.89
CA LEU A 210 -9.26 1.00 -21.97
C LEU A 210 -10.01 0.49 -23.19
N GLU A 211 -9.80 -0.76 -23.60
CA GLU A 211 -10.50 -1.40 -24.70
C GLU A 211 -12.01 -1.39 -24.46
N GLU A 212 -12.45 -1.79 -23.26
CA GLU A 212 -13.86 -1.75 -22.89
C GLU A 212 -14.45 -0.33 -22.91
N SER A 213 -13.65 0.68 -22.52
CA SER A 213 -14.09 2.08 -22.56
C SER A 213 -14.26 2.62 -23.98
N LEU A 214 -13.41 2.17 -24.91
CA LEU A 214 -13.45 2.61 -26.31
C LEU A 214 -14.47 1.84 -27.15
N TRP A 215 -14.64 0.56 -26.86
CA TRP A 215 -15.54 -0.35 -27.58
C TRP A 215 -16.42 -1.10 -26.57
N PRO A 216 -17.40 -0.41 -25.94
CA PRO A 216 -18.27 -1.10 -25.00
C PRO A 216 -18.97 -2.27 -25.73
N SER A 217 -18.87 -3.45 -25.15
CA SER A 217 -19.57 -4.63 -25.67
C SER A 217 -21.06 -4.35 -25.72
N ILE A 218 -21.66 -4.46 -26.92
CA ILE A 218 -23.08 -4.22 -27.17
C ILE A 218 -23.90 -5.33 -26.50
#